data_9ab83b2a98edd2f555de8bf635a28358
#
_entry.id   9ab83b2a98edd2f555de8bf635a28358
#
_cell.length_a   1.000
_cell.length_b   1.000
_cell.length_c   1.000
_cell.angle_alpha   90.00
_cell.angle_beta   90.00
_cell.angle_gamma   90.00
#
_symmetry.space_group_name_H-M   'P 1'
#
loop_
_entity.id
_entity.type
_entity.pdbx_description
1 polymer ?
#
loop_
_entity_poly.entity_id
_entity_poly.type
_entity_poly.pdbx_seq_one_letter_code
_entity_poly.pdbx_strand_id
1 'polypeptide(L)'
;MPFRPDEMRGARSGEIDYRLARRHLIAEHRRGRLARTDVCDAHPELLRAAREVGDVTGTDCPICEEHKLVLVSYVFGPRLPAHGRCITKRSELAAFHRRAGTYTCYMVEVCPGCGWNHLARTWALGRGDAARRTAAR
;
A
#
# COMPACT_ATOMS: atom_id res chain seq x y z
N MET A 1 4.23 16.36 17.09
CA MET A 1 4.77 15.21 17.82
C MET A 1 6.27 15.35 17.97
N PRO A 2 6.82 15.05 19.14
CA PRO A 2 8.26 15.06 19.24
C PRO A 2 8.85 13.97 18.36
N PHE A 3 9.89 14.34 17.67
CA PHE A 3 10.66 13.43 16.83
C PHE A 3 11.34 12.37 17.69
N ARG A 4 11.11 11.10 17.39
CA ARG A 4 11.74 9.98 18.07
C ARG A 4 12.68 9.25 17.12
N PRO A 5 13.99 9.24 17.39
CA PRO A 5 14.94 8.52 16.55
C PRO A 5 14.63 7.02 16.40
N ASP A 6 13.99 6.43 17.40
CA ASP A 6 13.62 5.02 17.38
C ASP A 6 12.51 4.73 16.38
N GLU A 7 11.64 5.69 16.15
CA GLU A 7 10.60 5.57 15.11
C GLU A 7 11.23 5.56 13.71
N MET A 8 12.33 6.25 13.52
CA MET A 8 13.09 6.21 12.27
C MET A 8 13.76 4.86 12.04
N ARG A 9 14.24 4.23 13.11
CA ARG A 9 14.86 2.90 12.99
C ARG A 9 13.86 1.81 12.60
N GLY A 10 12.60 1.98 13.01
CA GLY A 10 11.51 1.10 12.62
C GLY A 10 10.91 1.45 11.27
N ALA A 11 11.20 2.63 10.74
CA ALA A 11 10.70 3.03 9.43
C ALA A 11 11.41 2.22 8.34
N ARG A 12 10.62 1.71 7.40
CA ARG A 12 11.16 1.01 6.24
C ARG A 12 11.95 1.97 5.38
N SER A 13 13.04 1.50 4.77
CA SER A 13 13.87 2.31 3.90
C SER A 13 13.04 2.90 2.76
N GLY A 14 13.15 4.21 2.56
CA GLY A 14 12.42 4.91 1.52
C GLY A 14 10.90 4.91 1.69
N GLU A 15 10.41 4.74 2.92
CA GLU A 15 8.97 4.76 3.17
C GLU A 15 8.37 6.13 2.93
N ILE A 16 7.31 6.16 2.12
CA ILE A 16 6.47 7.34 1.91
C ILE A 16 5.09 7.02 2.47
N ASP A 17 4.62 7.90 3.35
CA ASP A 17 3.30 7.82 3.96
C ASP A 17 2.40 8.89 3.33
N TYR A 18 1.24 8.48 2.85
CA TYR A 18 0.32 9.36 2.13
C TYR A 18 -0.85 9.86 2.98
N ARG A 19 -0.70 9.91 4.30
CA ARG A 19 -1.78 10.33 5.22
C ARG A 19 -2.29 11.74 4.95
N LEU A 20 -1.42 12.67 4.60
CA LEU A 20 -1.84 14.06 4.31
C LEU A 20 -2.68 14.14 3.05
N ALA A 21 -2.27 13.46 1.99
CA ALA A 21 -3.05 13.38 0.76
C ALA A 21 -4.42 12.74 1.00
N ARG A 22 -4.45 11.70 1.83
CA ARG A 22 -5.69 11.02 2.24
C ARG A 22 -6.65 11.97 2.94
N ARG A 23 -6.14 12.69 3.93
CA ARG A 23 -6.95 13.69 4.67
C ARG A 23 -7.52 14.75 3.74
N HIS A 24 -6.73 15.21 2.78
CA HIS A 24 -7.17 16.21 1.82
C HIS A 24 -8.34 15.69 0.98
N LEU A 25 -8.24 14.48 0.44
CA LEU A 25 -9.32 13.88 -0.37
C LEU A 25 -10.59 13.70 0.44
N ILE A 26 -10.48 13.22 1.67
CA ILE A 26 -11.63 13.02 2.56
C ILE A 26 -12.28 14.37 2.89
N ALA A 27 -11.49 15.39 3.18
CA ALA A 27 -11.99 16.74 3.45
C ALA A 27 -12.70 17.33 2.24
N GLU A 28 -12.15 17.18 1.05
CA GLU A 28 -12.76 17.64 -0.19
C GLU A 28 -14.08 16.94 -0.47
N HIS A 29 -14.16 15.64 -0.22
CA HIS A 29 -15.41 14.89 -0.32
C HIS A 29 -16.47 15.41 0.67
N ARG A 30 -16.09 15.61 1.93
CA ARG A 30 -16.98 16.12 2.96
C ARG A 30 -17.50 17.53 2.69
N ARG A 31 -16.70 18.33 1.99
CA ARG A 31 -17.10 19.68 1.55
C ARG A 31 -17.95 19.68 0.28
N GLY A 32 -18.22 18.52 -0.29
CA GLY A 32 -19.00 18.38 -1.51
C GLY A 32 -18.27 18.71 -2.80
N ARG A 33 -16.94 18.90 -2.75
CA ARG A 33 -16.12 19.18 -3.95
C ARG A 33 -15.79 17.94 -4.75
N LEU A 34 -15.76 16.79 -4.11
CA LEU A 34 -15.57 15.49 -4.75
C LEU A 34 -16.82 14.63 -4.50
N ALA A 35 -17.39 14.11 -5.57
CA ALA A 35 -18.50 13.19 -5.49
C ALA A 35 -18.03 11.83 -4.99
N ARG A 36 -18.95 11.02 -4.47
CA ARG A 36 -18.64 9.65 -4.05
C ARG A 36 -18.04 8.83 -5.19
N THR A 37 -18.51 9.03 -6.42
CA THR A 37 -17.98 8.35 -7.62
C THR A 37 -16.55 8.75 -7.94
N ASP A 38 -16.11 9.94 -7.52
CA ASP A 38 -14.74 10.40 -7.76
C ASP A 38 -13.72 9.70 -6.85
N VAL A 39 -14.15 9.28 -5.67
CA VAL A 39 -13.27 8.67 -4.65
C VAL A 39 -13.53 7.18 -4.44
N CYS A 40 -14.69 6.67 -4.84
CA CYS A 40 -15.07 5.27 -4.75
C CYS A 40 -14.97 4.61 -6.13
N ASP A 41 -13.78 4.65 -6.71
CA ASP A 41 -13.52 4.26 -8.09
C ASP A 41 -12.54 3.08 -8.21
N ALA A 42 -12.48 2.23 -7.22
CA ALA A 42 -11.57 1.09 -7.21
C ALA A 42 -11.78 0.20 -8.44
N HIS A 43 -10.68 -0.14 -9.09
CA HIS A 43 -10.70 -1.08 -10.21
C HIS A 43 -11.25 -2.44 -9.75
N PRO A 44 -12.04 -3.14 -10.57
CA PRO A 44 -12.60 -4.45 -10.21
C PRO A 44 -11.56 -5.46 -9.71
N GLU A 45 -10.37 -5.47 -10.29
CA GLU A 45 -9.29 -6.37 -9.86
C GLU A 45 -8.79 -6.03 -8.45
N LEU A 46 -8.75 -4.74 -8.09
CA LEU A 46 -8.39 -4.32 -6.74
C LEU A 46 -9.46 -4.74 -5.73
N LEU A 47 -10.74 -4.59 -6.07
CA LEU A 47 -11.85 -5.06 -5.24
C LEU A 47 -11.80 -6.56 -5.03
N ARG A 48 -11.51 -7.31 -6.08
CA ARG A 48 -11.35 -8.76 -6.02
C ARG A 48 -10.21 -9.16 -5.10
N ALA A 49 -9.04 -8.52 -5.25
CA ALA A 49 -7.89 -8.77 -4.40
C ALA A 49 -8.19 -8.45 -2.93
N ALA A 50 -8.91 -7.36 -2.66
CA ALA A 50 -9.32 -6.98 -1.32
C ALA A 50 -10.18 -8.04 -0.66
N ARG A 51 -11.12 -8.62 -1.41
CA ARG A 51 -12.03 -9.66 -0.90
C ARG A 51 -11.34 -11.00 -0.68
N GLU A 52 -10.42 -11.37 -1.57
CA GLU A 52 -9.81 -12.71 -1.57
C GLU A 52 -8.57 -12.80 -0.70
N VAL A 53 -7.70 -11.77 -0.72
CA VAL A 53 -6.37 -11.85 -0.10
C VAL A 53 -6.00 -10.65 0.75
N GLY A 54 -6.88 -9.67 0.87
CA GLY A 54 -6.60 -8.46 1.64
C GLY A 54 -6.61 -8.69 3.15
N ASP A 55 -5.88 -7.83 3.86
CA ASP A 55 -5.83 -7.82 5.32
C ASP A 55 -6.89 -6.85 5.86
N VAL A 56 -7.91 -7.39 6.51
CA VAL A 56 -8.99 -6.57 7.10
C VAL A 56 -8.43 -5.75 8.27
N THR A 57 -8.71 -4.46 8.27
CA THR A 57 -8.33 -3.56 9.37
C THR A 57 -9.50 -3.34 10.33
N GLY A 58 -9.21 -2.71 11.47
CA GLY A 58 -10.26 -2.26 12.39
C GLY A 58 -10.81 -0.87 12.08
N THR A 59 -10.38 -0.26 10.97
CA THR A 59 -10.74 1.11 10.61
C THR A 59 -11.94 1.13 9.67
N ASP A 60 -12.92 1.97 9.98
CA ASP A 60 -14.09 2.17 9.12
C ASP A 60 -13.71 2.95 7.86
N CYS A 61 -14.39 2.65 6.75
CA CYS A 61 -14.25 3.43 5.53
C CYS A 61 -14.65 4.88 5.79
N PRO A 62 -13.80 5.86 5.42
CA PRO A 62 -14.09 7.27 5.68
C PRO A 62 -15.22 7.85 4.80
N ILE A 63 -15.63 7.11 3.78
CA ILE A 63 -16.65 7.58 2.84
C ILE A 63 -18.01 6.96 3.15
N CYS A 64 -18.13 5.62 3.11
CA CYS A 64 -19.42 4.97 3.38
C CYS A 64 -19.69 4.72 4.86
N GLU A 65 -18.65 4.62 5.69
CA GLU A 65 -18.74 4.36 7.13
C GLU A 65 -19.43 3.04 7.51
N GLU A 66 -19.73 2.19 6.53
CA GLU A 66 -20.45 0.93 6.73
C GLU A 66 -19.55 -0.31 6.70
N HIS A 67 -18.34 -0.19 6.15
CA HIS A 67 -17.43 -1.32 5.97
C HIS A 67 -16.07 -1.01 6.55
N LYS A 68 -15.37 -2.05 7.00
CA LYS A 68 -13.97 -1.93 7.41
C LYS A 68 -13.06 -1.87 6.19
N LEU A 69 -12.03 -1.04 6.27
CA LEU A 69 -11.00 -0.96 5.22
C LEU A 69 -10.17 -2.23 5.22
N VAL A 70 -9.70 -2.59 4.03
CA VAL A 70 -8.83 -3.73 3.77
C VAL A 70 -7.54 -3.22 3.16
N LEU A 71 -6.41 -3.77 3.56
CA LEU A 71 -5.11 -3.43 2.99
C LEU A 71 -4.70 -4.50 1.97
N VAL A 72 -4.31 -4.04 0.78
CA VAL A 72 -3.81 -4.89 -0.29
C VAL A 72 -2.41 -4.39 -0.66
N SER A 73 -1.46 -5.30 -0.76
CA SER A 73 -0.07 -4.96 -1.08
C SER A 73 0.33 -5.51 -2.44
N TYR A 74 1.01 -4.68 -3.23
CA TYR A 74 1.57 -5.04 -4.53
C TYR A 74 3.07 -4.77 -4.53
N VAL A 75 3.84 -5.66 -5.13
CA VAL A 75 5.29 -5.49 -5.29
C VAL A 75 5.62 -5.33 -6.76
N PHE A 76 6.44 -4.33 -7.07
CA PHE A 76 6.97 -4.06 -8.41
C PHE A 76 8.48 -4.21 -8.39
N GLY A 77 9.05 -4.71 -9.46
CA GLY A 77 10.49 -4.86 -9.56
C GLY A 77 10.92 -5.84 -10.64
N PRO A 78 12.22 -6.17 -10.68
CA PRO A 78 12.77 -7.06 -11.69
C PRO A 78 12.09 -8.43 -11.70
N ARG A 79 11.81 -8.93 -12.89
CA ARG A 79 11.21 -10.26 -13.11
C ARG A 79 9.78 -10.42 -12.54
N LEU A 80 9.12 -9.31 -12.27
CA LEU A 80 7.72 -9.28 -11.87
C LEU A 80 6.87 -8.72 -13.01
N PRO A 81 5.56 -9.03 -13.04
CA PRO A 81 4.66 -8.43 -14.02
C PRO A 81 4.65 -6.91 -13.94
N ALA A 82 4.43 -6.22 -15.07
CA ALA A 82 4.39 -4.76 -15.14
C ALA A 82 3.30 -4.15 -14.24
N HIS A 83 2.20 -4.89 -14.03
CA HIS A 83 1.11 -4.47 -13.15
C HIS A 83 1.33 -4.82 -11.67
N GLY A 84 2.51 -5.36 -11.33
CA GLY A 84 2.86 -5.75 -9.98
C GLY A 84 2.35 -7.12 -9.58
N ARG A 85 2.98 -7.68 -8.55
CA ARG A 85 2.55 -8.93 -7.94
C ARG A 85 1.74 -8.64 -6.68
N CYS A 86 0.52 -9.11 -6.64
CA CYS A 86 -0.32 -9.02 -5.45
C CYS A 86 0.19 -9.98 -4.37
N ILE A 87 0.41 -9.46 -3.19
CA ILE A 87 0.90 -10.24 -2.05
C ILE A 87 -0.28 -10.93 -1.37
N THR A 88 -0.17 -12.24 -1.22
CA THR A 88 -1.21 -13.07 -0.60
C THR A 88 -0.86 -13.49 0.83
N LYS A 89 0.43 -13.48 1.19
CA LYS A 89 0.93 -13.86 2.52
C LYS A 89 2.04 -12.92 2.95
N ARG A 90 2.09 -12.61 4.24
CA ARG A 90 3.16 -11.76 4.82
C ARG A 90 4.56 -12.32 4.59
N SER A 91 4.70 -13.66 4.55
CA SER A 91 5.97 -14.31 4.28
C SER A 91 6.56 -13.94 2.91
N GLU A 92 5.73 -13.59 1.94
CA GLU A 92 6.20 -13.14 0.64
C GLU A 92 6.95 -11.81 0.72
N LEU A 93 6.48 -10.87 1.55
CA LEU A 93 7.18 -9.60 1.77
C LEU A 93 8.56 -9.82 2.38
N ALA A 94 8.67 -10.72 3.36
CA ALA A 94 9.94 -11.07 3.97
C ALA A 94 10.89 -11.70 2.95
N ALA A 95 10.37 -12.54 2.04
CA ALA A 95 11.17 -13.14 0.97
C ALA A 95 11.69 -12.08 -0.01
N PHE A 96 10.86 -11.11 -0.40
CA PHE A 96 11.29 -10.00 -1.27
C PHE A 96 12.35 -9.13 -0.59
N HIS A 97 12.23 -8.90 0.72
CA HIS A 97 13.22 -8.12 1.46
C HIS A 97 14.62 -8.74 1.38
N ARG A 98 14.72 -10.06 1.29
CA ARG A 98 16.01 -10.79 1.20
C ARG A 98 16.55 -10.93 -0.21
N ARG A 99 15.75 -10.61 -1.24
CA ARG A 99 16.20 -10.74 -2.64
C ARG A 99 17.22 -9.67 -3.00
N ALA A 100 18.17 -10.04 -3.86
CA ALA A 100 19.03 -9.08 -4.55
C ALA A 100 18.19 -8.26 -5.54
N GLY A 101 18.52 -7.00 -5.72
CA GLY A 101 17.79 -6.07 -6.57
C GLY A 101 16.91 -5.12 -5.74
N THR A 102 16.29 -4.18 -6.44
CA THR A 102 15.44 -3.17 -5.84
C THR A 102 13.98 -3.42 -6.21
N TYR A 103 13.15 -3.59 -5.20
CA TYR A 103 11.71 -3.78 -5.34
C TYR A 103 10.99 -2.64 -4.62
N THR A 104 9.78 -2.33 -5.04
CA THR A 104 8.93 -1.33 -4.36
C THR A 104 7.61 -1.97 -3.99
N CYS A 105 7.22 -1.84 -2.73
CA CYS A 105 5.91 -2.28 -2.25
C CYS A 105 4.97 -1.10 -2.19
N TYR A 106 3.75 -1.30 -2.72
CA TYR A 106 2.64 -0.35 -2.64
C TYR A 106 1.55 -0.96 -1.79
N MET A 107 1.22 -0.30 -0.69
CA MET A 107 0.11 -0.72 0.18
C MET A 107 -1.08 0.19 -0.05
N VAL A 108 -2.19 -0.39 -0.50
CA VAL A 108 -3.42 0.32 -0.85
C VAL A 108 -4.50 -0.03 0.16
N GLU A 109 -5.18 0.98 0.69
CA GLU A 109 -6.41 0.75 1.46
C GLU A 109 -7.61 0.74 0.53
N VAL A 110 -8.53 -0.17 0.75
CA VAL A 110 -9.69 -0.39 -0.10
C VAL A 110 -10.91 -0.64 0.77
N CYS A 111 -12.03 -0.02 0.42
CA CYS A 111 -13.33 -0.41 0.96
C CYS A 111 -13.98 -1.40 -0.02
N PRO A 112 -14.15 -2.67 0.35
CA PRO A 112 -14.76 -3.64 -0.56
C PRO A 112 -16.24 -3.40 -0.81
N GLY A 113 -16.85 -2.55 0.00
CA GLY A 113 -18.27 -2.18 -0.16
C GLY A 113 -18.51 -1.04 -1.13
N CYS A 114 -17.90 0.13 -0.89
CA CYS A 114 -18.16 1.31 -1.72
C CYS A 114 -17.14 1.55 -2.83
N GLY A 115 -15.95 0.95 -2.74
CA GLY A 115 -14.88 1.14 -3.73
C GLY A 115 -13.91 2.28 -3.41
N TRP A 116 -13.99 2.89 -2.22
CA TRP A 116 -12.96 3.83 -1.78
C TRP A 116 -11.60 3.13 -1.85
N ASN A 117 -10.62 3.80 -2.40
CA ASN A 117 -9.26 3.30 -2.43
C ASN A 117 -8.28 4.45 -2.35
N HIS A 118 -7.16 4.21 -1.72
CA HIS A 118 -6.10 5.19 -1.57
C HIS A 118 -4.77 4.49 -1.32
N LEU A 119 -3.74 4.96 -2.00
CA LEU A 119 -2.39 4.49 -1.71
C LEU A 119 -2.00 4.97 -0.31
N ALA A 120 -1.80 4.03 0.61
CA ALA A 120 -1.50 4.34 2.00
C ALA A 120 -0.01 4.58 2.23
N ARG A 121 0.83 3.68 1.71
CA ARG A 121 2.28 3.74 1.87
C ARG A 121 3.00 3.09 0.71
N THR A 122 4.23 3.55 0.47
CA THR A 122 5.18 2.85 -0.41
C THR A 122 6.52 2.73 0.32
N TRP A 123 7.24 1.65 0.08
CA TRP A 123 8.59 1.48 0.62
C TRP A 123 9.40 0.55 -0.26
N ALA A 124 10.74 0.66 -0.12
CA ALA A 124 11.67 -0.18 -0.84
C ALA A 124 11.81 -1.54 -0.16
N LEU A 125 11.92 -2.58 -0.98
CA LEU A 125 12.25 -3.94 -0.58
C LEU A 125 13.47 -4.40 -1.34
N GLY A 126 14.09 -5.50 -0.87
CA GLY A 126 15.27 -6.05 -1.48
C GLY A 126 16.56 -5.45 -0.90
N ARG A 127 17.67 -6.07 -1.24
CA ARG A 127 18.99 -5.68 -0.76
C ARG A 127 19.66 -4.63 -1.63
N GLY A 128 19.01 -4.23 -2.73
CA GLY A 128 19.53 -3.25 -3.67
C GLY A 128 20.56 -3.83 -4.64
N ASP A 129 21.02 -3.00 -5.57
CA ASP A 129 21.94 -3.41 -6.63
C ASP A 129 23.35 -3.68 -6.13
N ALA A 130 23.79 -2.99 -5.07
CA ALA A 130 25.10 -3.21 -4.46
C ALA A 130 25.24 -4.63 -3.91
N ALA A 131 24.19 -5.16 -3.24
CA ALA A 131 24.18 -6.53 -2.76
C ALA A 131 24.20 -7.55 -3.92
N ARG A 132 23.54 -7.23 -5.02
CA ARG A 132 23.54 -8.05 -6.23
C ARG A 132 24.93 -8.17 -6.84
N ARG A 133 25.67 -7.06 -6.92
CA ARG A 133 27.05 -7.05 -7.41
C ARG A 133 27.96 -7.90 -6.54
N THR A 134 27.82 -7.82 -5.24
CA THR A 134 28.59 -8.61 -4.29
C THR A 134 28.29 -10.11 -4.44
N ALA A 135 27.04 -10.46 -4.61
CA ALA A 135 26.61 -11.85 -4.80
C ALA A 135 27.08 -12.45 -6.13
N ALA A 136 27.30 -11.63 -7.16
CA ALA A 136 27.78 -12.04 -8.46
C ALA A 136 29.30 -12.33 -8.53
N ARG A 137 30.01 -12.01 -7.47
CA ARG A 137 31.45 -12.30 -7.32
C ARG A 137 31.63 -13.59 -6.53
#